data_7250b859793d7bb0c4b38e022c119660
#
_entry.id   7250b859793d7bb0c4b38e022c119660
#
_cell.length_a   1.000
_cell.length_b   1.000
_cell.length_c   1.000
_cell.angle_alpha   90.00
_cell.angle_beta   90.00
_cell.angle_gamma   90.00
#
_symmetry.space_group_name_H-M   'P 1'
#
loop_
_entity.id
_entity.type
_entity.pdbx_description
1 polymer ?
#
loop_
_entity_poly.entity_id
_entity_poly.type
_entity_poly.pdbx_seq_one_letter_code
_entity_poly.pdbx_strand_id
1 'polypeptide(L)'
;MITLFCLPCAGGSASMYFPWQSALQGAARLQAVELPGRGRRIREPLLQDYAVLLGQLADELATAAAPSCGYVLFGHSMGGLLAQGLARVLPQRGWPAPLALMVSACAAPLAREWIEPDDSDAALISAMRRQGGTRDEVFDCPELLELALPVLRADYRVCTSFQAQRPAIETAALLDLPVHVYGGISDSVGAAALEAWRRETRGPVTLDWFEGGHFYLQAQQDALLARLQGHLQAQPTSSAYVNHAAALAHA
;
A
#
# COMPACT_ATOMS: atom_id res chain seq x y z
N MET A 1 -21.34 -3.49 -1.01
CA MET A 1 -20.16 -3.57 -1.89
C MET A 1 -18.92 -3.31 -1.05
N ILE A 2 -17.90 -4.16 -1.16
CA ILE A 2 -16.61 -4.04 -0.46
C ILE A 2 -15.95 -2.70 -0.80
N THR A 3 -15.25 -2.07 0.15
CA THR A 3 -14.43 -0.90 -0.11
C THR A 3 -12.97 -1.32 -0.29
N LEU A 4 -12.35 -0.95 -1.41
CA LEU A 4 -10.92 -1.14 -1.66
C LEU A 4 -10.20 0.19 -1.38
N PHE A 5 -9.47 0.26 -0.27
CA PHE A 5 -8.59 1.39 0.02
C PHE A 5 -7.26 1.19 -0.70
N CYS A 6 -6.86 2.14 -1.53
CA CYS A 6 -5.62 2.10 -2.30
C CYS A 6 -4.63 3.14 -1.78
N LEU A 7 -3.46 2.68 -1.34
CA LEU A 7 -2.38 3.51 -0.79
C LEU A 7 -1.25 3.67 -1.82
N PRO A 8 -0.81 4.92 -2.10
CA PRO A 8 0.17 5.20 -3.14
C PRO A 8 1.59 4.79 -2.74
N CYS A 9 2.43 4.61 -3.77
CA CYS A 9 3.88 4.46 -3.62
C CYS A 9 4.55 5.77 -3.20
N ALA A 10 5.84 5.70 -2.89
CA ALA A 10 6.66 6.89 -2.66
C ALA A 10 6.62 7.81 -3.89
N GLY A 11 6.44 9.12 -3.65
CA GLY A 11 6.25 10.13 -4.70
C GLY A 11 4.89 10.10 -5.39
N GLY A 12 4.08 9.05 -5.15
CA GLY A 12 2.75 8.90 -5.75
C GLY A 12 1.66 9.69 -5.01
N SER A 13 0.49 9.74 -5.62
CA SER A 13 -0.73 10.33 -5.05
C SER A 13 -1.95 9.44 -5.31
N ALA A 14 -3.08 9.78 -4.72
CA ALA A 14 -4.35 9.09 -4.96
C ALA A 14 -4.72 8.98 -6.44
N SER A 15 -4.26 9.94 -7.26
CA SER A 15 -4.59 9.99 -8.69
C SER A 15 -4.10 8.79 -9.49
N MET A 16 -3.05 8.08 -9.00
CA MET A 16 -2.55 6.89 -9.69
C MET A 16 -3.59 5.77 -9.81
N TYR A 17 -4.61 5.79 -8.96
CA TYR A 17 -5.67 4.78 -8.93
C TYR A 17 -6.99 5.22 -9.60
N PHE A 18 -7.10 6.46 -10.06
CA PHE A 18 -8.33 6.94 -10.70
C PHE A 18 -8.73 6.16 -11.96
N PRO A 19 -7.77 5.72 -12.82
CA PRO A 19 -8.10 4.89 -13.97
C PRO A 19 -8.72 3.52 -13.59
N TRP A 20 -8.52 3.04 -12.36
CA TRP A 20 -9.02 1.75 -11.90
C TRP A 20 -10.50 1.75 -11.52
N GLN A 21 -11.10 2.93 -11.33
CA GLN A 21 -12.47 3.06 -10.82
C GLN A 21 -13.50 2.37 -11.72
N SER A 22 -13.42 2.59 -13.03
CA SER A 22 -14.35 1.99 -13.99
C SER A 22 -14.18 0.47 -14.09
N ALA A 23 -12.94 0.00 -14.09
CA ALA A 23 -12.65 -1.43 -14.19
C ALA A 23 -13.09 -2.21 -12.95
N LEU A 24 -12.96 -1.63 -11.75
CA LEU A 24 -13.37 -2.28 -10.50
C LEU A 24 -14.83 -2.07 -10.14
N GLN A 25 -15.59 -1.31 -10.96
CA GLN A 25 -17.01 -1.11 -10.76
C GLN A 25 -17.76 -2.45 -10.75
N GLY A 26 -18.53 -2.70 -9.69
CA GLY A 26 -19.23 -3.98 -9.50
C GLY A 26 -18.49 -4.99 -8.63
N ALA A 27 -17.16 -4.92 -8.54
CA ALA A 27 -16.36 -5.75 -7.62
C ALA A 27 -16.12 -5.05 -6.27
N ALA A 28 -15.71 -3.77 -6.31
CA ALA A 28 -15.48 -2.96 -5.12
C ALA A 28 -15.69 -1.47 -5.38
N ARG A 29 -15.96 -0.73 -4.31
CA ARG A 29 -15.87 0.74 -4.31
C ARG A 29 -14.43 1.12 -4.03
N LEU A 30 -13.74 1.66 -5.05
CA LEU A 30 -12.37 2.14 -4.88
C LEU A 30 -12.35 3.45 -4.09
N GLN A 31 -11.50 3.50 -3.08
CA GLN A 31 -11.18 4.70 -2.30
C GLN A 31 -9.66 4.91 -2.27
N ALA A 32 -9.19 5.77 -3.17
CA ALA A 32 -7.78 6.14 -3.18
C ALA A 32 -7.47 7.07 -1.99
N VAL A 33 -6.47 6.70 -1.20
CA VAL A 33 -6.01 7.45 -0.03
C VAL A 33 -5.01 8.50 -0.48
N GLU A 34 -5.27 9.77 -0.16
CA GLU A 34 -4.32 10.85 -0.42
C GLU A 34 -3.45 11.08 0.80
N LEU A 35 -2.14 11.09 0.60
CA LEU A 35 -1.20 11.37 1.67
C LEU A 35 -1.02 12.89 1.86
N PRO A 36 -0.65 13.37 3.07
CA PRO A 36 -0.37 14.78 3.32
C PRO A 36 0.71 15.35 2.38
N GLY A 37 0.60 16.64 2.07
CA GLY A 37 1.59 17.38 1.29
C GLY A 37 1.50 17.19 -0.22
N ARG A 38 0.44 16.53 -0.75
CA ARG A 38 0.28 16.30 -2.19
C ARG A 38 -1.19 16.29 -2.62
N GLY A 39 -1.41 16.35 -3.94
CA GLY A 39 -2.74 16.29 -4.54
C GLY A 39 -3.72 17.25 -3.87
N ARG A 40 -4.89 16.76 -3.44
CA ARG A 40 -5.88 17.57 -2.72
C ARG A 40 -5.41 18.03 -1.33
N ARG A 41 -4.33 17.45 -0.77
CA ARG A 41 -3.76 17.77 0.54
C ARG A 41 -2.45 18.55 0.44
N ILE A 42 -2.19 19.22 -0.68
CA ILE A 42 -0.93 19.95 -0.98
C ILE A 42 -0.57 21.01 0.05
N ARG A 43 -1.56 21.53 0.81
CA ARG A 43 -1.35 22.55 1.84
C ARG A 43 -0.93 21.97 3.19
N GLU A 44 -1.02 20.67 3.35
CA GLU A 44 -0.60 20.00 4.58
C GLU A 44 0.92 19.75 4.56
N PRO A 45 1.57 19.68 5.72
CA PRO A 45 2.99 19.38 5.77
C PRO A 45 3.27 17.95 5.29
N LEU A 46 4.41 17.77 4.63
CA LEU A 46 4.94 16.45 4.31
C LEU A 46 5.37 15.75 5.60
N LEU A 47 4.90 14.53 5.81
CA LEU A 47 5.32 13.68 6.91
C LEU A 47 6.52 12.83 6.49
N GLN A 48 7.46 12.63 7.41
CA GLN A 48 8.74 11.95 7.15
C GLN A 48 8.96 10.74 8.07
N ASP A 49 8.03 10.47 8.97
CA ASP A 49 8.08 9.36 9.92
C ASP A 49 6.91 8.41 9.68
N TYR A 50 7.23 7.11 9.60
CA TYR A 50 6.24 6.08 9.33
C TYR A 50 5.16 5.98 10.42
N ALA A 51 5.56 6.01 11.69
CA ALA A 51 4.61 5.84 12.78
C ALA A 51 3.65 7.04 12.87
N VAL A 52 4.16 8.24 12.63
CA VAL A 52 3.35 9.48 12.58
C VAL A 52 2.38 9.43 11.41
N LEU A 53 2.86 9.11 10.20
CA LEU A 53 2.01 9.00 9.02
C LEU A 53 0.95 7.91 9.18
N LEU A 54 1.34 6.72 9.64
CA LEU A 54 0.41 5.62 9.87
C LEU A 54 -0.65 5.98 10.90
N GLY A 55 -0.25 6.59 12.03
CA GLY A 55 -1.15 7.04 13.08
C GLY A 55 -2.19 8.02 12.56
N GLN A 56 -1.75 9.06 11.84
CA GLN A 56 -2.64 10.04 11.23
C GLN A 56 -3.63 9.40 10.24
N LEU A 57 -3.16 8.54 9.33
CA LEU A 57 -4.03 7.86 8.38
C LEU A 57 -5.05 6.95 9.07
N ALA A 58 -4.64 6.25 10.12
CA ALA A 58 -5.53 5.38 10.88
C ALA A 58 -6.61 6.19 11.64
N ASP A 59 -6.23 7.31 12.25
CA ASP A 59 -7.17 8.21 12.94
C ASP A 59 -8.15 8.83 11.96
N GLU A 60 -7.69 9.31 10.81
CA GLU A 60 -8.54 9.86 9.75
C GLU A 60 -9.55 8.84 9.22
N LEU A 61 -9.12 7.62 8.94
CA LEU A 61 -10.02 6.56 8.51
C LEU A 61 -11.03 6.20 9.61
N ALA A 62 -10.58 6.10 10.85
CA ALA A 62 -11.42 5.74 11.99
C ALA A 62 -12.42 6.82 12.40
N THR A 63 -12.32 8.07 11.91
CA THR A 63 -13.35 9.10 12.11
C THR A 63 -14.66 8.75 11.38
N ALA A 64 -14.59 7.94 10.33
CA ALA A 64 -15.76 7.41 9.62
C ALA A 64 -16.17 6.05 10.19
N ALA A 65 -17.42 5.67 10.02
CA ALA A 65 -17.85 4.31 10.29
C ALA A 65 -17.14 3.33 9.34
N ALA A 66 -16.73 2.17 9.85
CA ALA A 66 -16.16 1.12 9.04
C ALA A 66 -17.14 0.72 7.91
N PRO A 67 -16.64 0.38 6.71
CA PRO A 67 -17.50 -0.04 5.62
C PRO A 67 -18.35 -1.27 5.97
N SER A 68 -19.67 -1.15 5.88
CA SER A 68 -20.62 -2.19 6.31
C SER A 68 -20.50 -3.52 5.58
N CYS A 69 -19.97 -3.49 4.35
CA CYS A 69 -19.71 -4.70 3.57
C CYS A 69 -18.27 -5.19 3.68
N GLY A 70 -17.48 -4.64 4.60
CA GLY A 70 -16.07 -4.93 4.75
C GLY A 70 -15.17 -4.11 3.81
N TYR A 71 -13.89 -4.22 4.05
CA TYR A 71 -12.88 -3.51 3.27
C TYR A 71 -11.64 -4.37 3.01
N VAL A 72 -10.93 -4.01 1.97
CA VAL A 72 -9.64 -4.56 1.58
C VAL A 72 -8.64 -3.42 1.49
N LEU A 73 -7.42 -3.67 1.90
CA LEU A 73 -6.32 -2.71 1.79
C LEU A 73 -5.42 -3.12 0.64
N PHE A 74 -5.18 -2.22 -0.30
CA PHE A 74 -4.20 -2.38 -1.37
C PHE A 74 -3.11 -1.32 -1.23
N GLY A 75 -1.85 -1.71 -1.43
CA GLY A 75 -0.75 -0.76 -1.48
C GLY A 75 0.36 -1.18 -2.40
N HIS A 76 0.90 -0.22 -3.16
CA HIS A 76 2.05 -0.42 -4.03
C HIS A 76 3.31 0.13 -3.38
N SER A 77 4.38 -0.64 -3.32
CA SER A 77 5.68 -0.24 -2.77
C SER A 77 5.55 0.29 -1.33
N MET A 78 5.86 1.57 -1.03
CA MET A 78 5.61 2.21 0.27
C MET A 78 4.16 2.04 0.72
N GLY A 79 3.20 2.15 -0.20
CA GLY A 79 1.78 1.93 0.10
C GLY A 79 1.49 0.55 0.65
N GLY A 80 2.26 -0.48 0.28
CA GLY A 80 2.17 -1.83 0.85
C GLY A 80 2.57 -1.88 2.32
N LEU A 81 3.60 -1.12 2.73
CA LEU A 81 3.96 -0.98 4.15
C LEU A 81 2.85 -0.28 4.94
N LEU A 82 2.31 0.80 4.39
CA LEU A 82 1.20 1.52 5.02
C LEU A 82 -0.06 0.66 5.11
N ALA A 83 -0.38 -0.10 4.07
CA ALA A 83 -1.53 -1.03 4.07
C ALA A 83 -1.38 -2.10 5.16
N GLN A 84 -0.20 -2.69 5.29
CA GLN A 84 0.10 -3.67 6.35
C GLN A 84 -0.02 -3.05 7.75
N GLY A 85 0.51 -1.84 7.93
CA GLY A 85 0.37 -1.12 9.20
C GLY A 85 -1.10 -0.82 9.53
N LEU A 86 -1.88 -0.34 8.57
CA LEU A 86 -3.32 -0.08 8.75
C LEU A 86 -4.09 -1.37 9.07
N ALA A 87 -3.73 -2.51 8.46
CA ALA A 87 -4.35 -3.79 8.78
C ALA A 87 -4.18 -4.18 10.25
N ARG A 88 -3.09 -3.74 10.90
CA ARG A 88 -2.82 -3.98 12.33
C ARG A 88 -3.46 -2.93 13.24
N VAL A 89 -3.48 -1.67 12.82
CA VAL A 89 -3.84 -0.54 13.69
C VAL A 89 -5.33 -0.22 13.66
N LEU A 90 -6.03 -0.38 12.53
CA LEU A 90 -7.46 -0.08 12.43
C LEU A 90 -8.32 -0.92 13.39
N PRO A 91 -8.05 -2.24 13.61
CA PRO A 91 -8.77 -3.00 14.63
C PRO A 91 -8.62 -2.45 16.05
N GLN A 92 -7.45 -1.87 16.37
CA GLN A 92 -7.20 -1.23 17.67
C GLN A 92 -7.98 0.10 17.83
N ARG A 93 -8.50 0.65 16.73
CA ARG A 93 -9.34 1.86 16.68
C ARG A 93 -10.84 1.56 16.49
N GLY A 94 -11.22 0.31 16.71
CA GLY A 94 -12.63 -0.12 16.69
C GLY A 94 -13.17 -0.48 15.30
N TRP A 95 -12.32 -0.50 14.26
CA TRP A 95 -12.70 -1.09 12.98
C TRP A 95 -12.57 -2.61 13.03
N PRO A 96 -13.40 -3.38 12.33
CA PRO A 96 -13.13 -4.80 12.15
C PRO A 96 -11.84 -5.02 11.34
N ALA A 97 -11.26 -6.21 11.41
CA ALA A 97 -10.10 -6.55 10.57
C ALA A 97 -10.46 -6.45 9.07
N PRO A 98 -9.53 -6.06 8.20
CA PRO A 98 -9.78 -6.07 6.76
C PRO A 98 -10.03 -7.49 6.27
N LEU A 99 -10.83 -7.63 5.20
CA LEU A 99 -11.11 -8.91 4.57
C LEU A 99 -9.86 -9.54 3.92
N ALA A 100 -8.97 -8.70 3.40
CA ALA A 100 -7.69 -9.12 2.82
C ALA A 100 -6.70 -7.95 2.81
N LEU A 101 -5.43 -8.28 2.72
CA LEU A 101 -4.34 -7.36 2.40
C LEU A 101 -3.81 -7.69 1.01
N MET A 102 -3.69 -6.71 0.16
CA MET A 102 -3.15 -6.80 -1.19
C MET A 102 -1.90 -5.93 -1.30
N VAL A 103 -0.75 -6.53 -1.54
CA VAL A 103 0.54 -5.82 -1.59
C VAL A 103 1.20 -6.01 -2.95
N SER A 104 1.66 -4.92 -3.54
CA SER A 104 2.24 -4.87 -4.87
C SER A 104 3.65 -4.30 -4.80
N ALA A 105 4.65 -4.99 -5.38
CA ALA A 105 6.06 -4.57 -5.42
C ALA A 105 6.60 -4.14 -4.04
N CYS A 106 6.24 -4.88 -3.00
CA CYS A 106 6.58 -4.55 -1.61
C CYS A 106 7.16 -5.78 -0.91
N ALA A 107 8.41 -5.72 -0.52
CA ALA A 107 9.03 -6.75 0.32
C ALA A 107 8.28 -6.89 1.64
N ALA A 108 8.17 -8.13 2.14
CA ALA A 108 7.61 -8.35 3.47
C ALA A 108 8.41 -7.57 4.53
N PRO A 109 7.77 -7.05 5.58
CA PRO A 109 8.39 -6.19 6.58
C PRO A 109 9.73 -6.70 7.11
N LEU A 110 9.81 -7.96 7.50
CA LEU A 110 11.03 -8.55 8.06
C LEU A 110 12.07 -8.98 7.02
N ALA A 111 11.68 -9.13 5.75
CA ALA A 111 12.58 -9.45 4.65
C ALA A 111 13.11 -8.22 3.91
N ARG A 112 12.74 -7.02 4.35
CA ARG A 112 13.19 -5.78 3.74
C ARG A 112 14.64 -5.51 4.10
N GLU A 113 15.48 -5.30 3.09
CA GLU A 113 16.84 -4.81 3.29
C GLU A 113 16.80 -3.31 3.61
N TRP A 114 17.60 -2.92 4.57
CA TRP A 114 17.70 -1.54 5.04
C TRP A 114 19.01 -0.94 4.56
N ILE A 115 18.88 -0.09 3.57
CA ILE A 115 19.98 0.74 3.09
C ILE A 115 19.61 2.16 3.49
N GLU A 116 20.52 2.85 4.17
CA GLU A 116 20.35 4.28 4.44
C GLU A 116 20.37 5.01 3.09
N PRO A 117 19.26 5.64 2.70
CA PRO A 117 19.19 6.23 1.37
C PRO A 117 20.01 7.53 1.36
N ASP A 118 20.80 7.70 0.31
CA ASP A 118 21.23 9.02 -0.12
C ASP A 118 19.98 9.76 -0.62
N ASP A 119 19.56 10.79 0.11
CA ASP A 119 18.38 11.59 -0.20
C ASP A 119 18.70 12.90 -0.95
N SER A 120 19.91 13.01 -1.52
CA SER A 120 20.27 14.08 -2.43
C SER A 120 19.41 14.08 -3.69
N ASP A 121 19.21 15.25 -4.30
CA ASP A 121 18.42 15.37 -5.53
C ASP A 121 18.93 14.44 -6.63
N ALA A 122 20.25 14.32 -6.77
CA ALA A 122 20.87 13.46 -7.78
C ALA A 122 20.55 11.98 -7.54
N ALA A 123 20.60 11.52 -6.28
CA ALA A 123 20.27 10.15 -5.91
C ALA A 123 18.79 9.85 -6.09
N LEU A 124 17.91 10.77 -5.73
CA LEU A 124 16.47 10.64 -5.91
C LEU A 124 16.10 10.57 -7.40
N ILE A 125 16.64 11.46 -8.23
CA ILE A 125 16.43 11.44 -9.69
C ILE A 125 16.94 10.11 -10.28
N SER A 126 18.11 9.64 -9.86
CA SER A 126 18.66 8.36 -10.28
C SER A 126 17.75 7.19 -9.88
N ALA A 127 17.19 7.21 -8.68
CA ALA A 127 16.24 6.20 -8.21
C ALA A 127 14.94 6.22 -9.03
N MET A 128 14.36 7.40 -9.29
CA MET A 128 13.17 7.55 -10.15
C MET A 128 13.40 6.95 -11.55
N ARG A 129 14.56 7.22 -12.17
CA ARG A 129 14.92 6.66 -13.48
C ARG A 129 15.06 5.14 -13.44
N ARG A 130 15.73 4.60 -12.42
CA ARG A 130 15.93 3.13 -12.27
C ARG A 130 14.63 2.38 -12.01
N GLN A 131 13.76 2.93 -11.18
CA GLN A 131 12.47 2.28 -10.85
C GLN A 131 11.47 2.38 -12.01
N GLY A 132 11.57 3.42 -12.84
CA GLY A 132 10.55 3.75 -13.83
C GLY A 132 9.31 4.39 -13.19
N GLY A 133 8.23 4.43 -13.95
CA GLY A 133 6.94 4.97 -13.46
C GLY A 133 6.81 6.49 -13.53
N THR A 134 7.91 7.21 -13.70
CA THR A 134 7.93 8.66 -13.91
C THR A 134 8.10 8.95 -15.39
N ARG A 135 7.29 9.84 -15.94
CA ARG A 135 7.38 10.26 -17.35
C ARG A 135 8.66 11.03 -17.59
N ASP A 136 9.24 10.87 -18.77
CA ASP A 136 10.49 11.53 -19.14
C ASP A 136 10.39 13.07 -19.08
N GLU A 137 9.22 13.64 -19.40
CA GLU A 137 8.98 15.09 -19.34
C GLU A 137 9.20 15.69 -17.94
N VAL A 138 9.05 14.88 -16.88
CA VAL A 138 9.32 15.32 -15.50
C VAL A 138 10.81 15.60 -15.30
N PHE A 139 11.67 14.77 -15.92
CA PHE A 139 13.12 14.92 -15.79
C PHE A 139 13.68 16.09 -16.62
N ASP A 140 12.94 16.50 -17.65
CA ASP A 140 13.33 17.61 -18.55
C ASP A 140 12.76 18.97 -18.09
N CYS A 141 11.92 18.98 -17.03
CA CYS A 141 11.29 20.18 -16.49
C CYS A 141 11.73 20.43 -15.04
N PRO A 142 12.64 21.39 -14.79
CA PRO A 142 13.11 21.70 -13.43
C PRO A 142 11.98 22.01 -12.45
N GLU A 143 10.95 22.73 -12.89
CA GLU A 143 9.80 23.10 -12.06
C GLU A 143 9.01 21.87 -11.58
N LEU A 144 8.88 20.84 -12.42
CA LEU A 144 8.25 19.58 -12.01
C LEU A 144 9.13 18.81 -11.03
N LEU A 145 10.45 18.83 -11.20
CA LEU A 145 11.38 18.23 -10.25
C LEU A 145 11.35 18.94 -8.89
N GLU A 146 11.30 20.28 -8.88
CA GLU A 146 11.17 21.07 -7.64
C GLU A 146 9.91 20.70 -6.84
N LEU A 147 8.83 20.31 -7.50
CA LEU A 147 7.61 19.85 -6.86
C LEU A 147 7.68 18.38 -6.42
N ALA A 148 8.32 17.52 -7.22
CA ALA A 148 8.35 16.08 -6.99
C ALA A 148 9.39 15.66 -5.94
N LEU A 149 10.57 16.25 -5.94
CA LEU A 149 11.69 15.83 -5.09
C LEU A 149 11.42 15.99 -3.59
N PRO A 150 10.80 17.08 -3.09
CA PRO A 150 10.45 17.18 -1.68
C PRO A 150 9.49 16.06 -1.22
N VAL A 151 8.50 15.72 -2.05
CA VAL A 151 7.53 14.65 -1.77
C VAL A 151 8.25 13.30 -1.72
N LEU A 152 9.06 12.99 -2.72
CA LEU A 152 9.78 11.73 -2.80
C LEU A 152 10.78 11.57 -1.65
N ARG A 153 11.49 12.65 -1.30
CA ARG A 153 12.42 12.68 -0.17
C ARG A 153 11.72 12.39 1.15
N ALA A 154 10.57 13.03 1.39
CA ALA A 154 9.79 12.79 2.59
C ALA A 154 9.32 11.32 2.66
N ASP A 155 8.84 10.76 1.56
CA ASP A 155 8.38 9.38 1.49
C ASP A 155 9.52 8.36 1.67
N TYR A 156 10.72 8.65 1.16
CA TYR A 156 11.88 7.79 1.41
C TYR A 156 12.28 7.81 2.89
N ARG A 157 12.15 8.96 3.56
CA ARG A 157 12.34 9.05 5.01
C ARG A 157 11.29 8.26 5.79
N VAL A 158 10.01 8.28 5.34
CA VAL A 158 8.97 7.38 5.86
C VAL A 158 9.40 5.91 5.71
N CYS A 159 9.88 5.52 4.53
CA CYS A 159 10.36 4.16 4.31
C CYS A 159 11.55 3.80 5.21
N THR A 160 12.48 4.73 5.42
CA THR A 160 13.66 4.52 6.29
C THR A 160 13.25 4.43 7.76
N SER A 161 12.38 5.33 8.23
CA SER A 161 11.90 5.34 9.61
C SER A 161 11.08 4.10 9.97
N PHE A 162 10.52 3.39 8.98
CA PHE A 162 9.86 2.10 9.19
C PHE A 162 10.80 1.06 9.84
N GLN A 163 12.12 1.16 9.65
CA GLN A 163 13.10 0.28 10.30
C GLN A 163 12.95 0.29 11.82
N ALA A 164 12.63 1.42 12.41
CA ALA A 164 12.42 1.55 13.85
C ALA A 164 11.22 0.71 14.36
N GLN A 165 10.32 0.29 13.45
CA GLN A 165 9.18 -0.57 13.78
C GLN A 165 9.56 -2.06 13.83
N ARG A 166 10.76 -2.44 13.36
CA ARG A 166 11.17 -3.83 13.24
C ARG A 166 11.04 -4.63 14.55
N PRO A 167 11.48 -4.15 15.73
CA PRO A 167 11.31 -4.88 16.97
C PRO A 167 9.85 -5.13 17.33
N ALA A 168 8.98 -4.16 17.07
CA ALA A 168 7.55 -4.30 17.31
C ALA A 168 6.91 -5.30 16.34
N ILE A 169 7.36 -5.34 15.07
CA ILE A 169 6.86 -6.28 14.06
C ILE A 169 7.32 -7.70 14.38
N GLU A 170 8.57 -7.90 14.78
CA GLU A 170 9.13 -9.21 15.16
C GLU A 170 8.38 -9.87 16.32
N THR A 171 7.81 -9.07 17.22
CA THR A 171 7.06 -9.54 18.38
C THR A 171 5.54 -9.50 18.19
N ALA A 172 5.06 -8.87 17.11
CA ALA A 172 3.63 -8.76 16.84
C ALA A 172 3.01 -10.13 16.46
N ALA A 173 1.75 -10.31 16.83
CA ALA A 173 0.99 -11.44 16.33
C ALA A 173 0.90 -11.40 14.80
N LEU A 174 0.91 -12.59 14.17
CA LEU A 174 0.66 -12.70 12.74
C LEU A 174 -0.72 -12.14 12.39
N LEU A 175 -0.84 -11.59 11.20
CA LEU A 175 -2.16 -11.25 10.66
C LEU A 175 -3.00 -12.54 10.54
N ASP A 176 -4.31 -12.41 10.68
CA ASP A 176 -5.24 -13.52 10.52
C ASP A 176 -6.21 -13.21 9.36
N LEU A 177 -5.63 -13.02 8.18
CA LEU A 177 -6.36 -12.64 6.96
C LEU A 177 -5.59 -13.10 5.72
N PRO A 178 -6.27 -13.27 4.58
CA PRO A 178 -5.61 -13.53 3.30
C PRO A 178 -4.67 -12.39 2.89
N VAL A 179 -3.50 -12.76 2.35
CA VAL A 179 -2.55 -11.81 1.76
C VAL A 179 -2.33 -12.15 0.29
N HIS A 180 -2.62 -11.20 -0.59
CA HIS A 180 -2.38 -11.32 -2.02
C HIS A 180 -1.18 -10.45 -2.40
N VAL A 181 -0.15 -11.08 -2.92
CA VAL A 181 1.13 -10.46 -3.26
C VAL A 181 1.27 -10.39 -4.78
N TYR A 182 1.67 -9.24 -5.28
CA TYR A 182 1.86 -8.99 -6.71
C TYR A 182 3.27 -8.48 -6.96
N GLY A 183 3.98 -9.06 -7.93
CA GLY A 183 5.36 -8.72 -8.23
C GLY A 183 5.63 -8.52 -9.71
N GLY A 184 6.57 -7.64 -10.04
CA GLY A 184 7.15 -7.54 -11.38
C GLY A 184 8.32 -8.52 -11.54
N ILE A 185 8.38 -9.25 -12.65
CA ILE A 185 9.43 -10.26 -12.89
C ILE A 185 10.83 -9.62 -12.92
N SER A 186 10.93 -8.39 -13.39
CA SER A 186 12.19 -7.63 -13.50
C SER A 186 12.33 -6.56 -12.41
N ASP A 187 11.53 -6.63 -11.32
CA ASP A 187 11.65 -5.71 -10.19
C ASP A 187 12.91 -6.02 -9.36
N SER A 188 13.47 -4.98 -8.76
CA SER A 188 14.52 -5.10 -7.74
C SER A 188 14.03 -5.78 -6.45
N VAL A 189 12.72 -5.76 -6.18
CA VAL A 189 12.12 -6.52 -5.09
C VAL A 189 12.05 -8.00 -5.49
N GLY A 190 13.07 -8.74 -5.10
CA GLY A 190 13.24 -10.13 -5.51
C GLY A 190 12.18 -11.09 -4.95
N ALA A 191 12.06 -12.26 -5.61
CA ALA A 191 11.08 -13.29 -5.27
C ALA A 191 11.11 -13.70 -3.79
N ALA A 192 12.29 -13.88 -3.20
CA ALA A 192 12.42 -14.26 -1.79
C ALA A 192 11.81 -13.23 -0.83
N ALA A 193 11.92 -11.94 -1.14
CA ALA A 193 11.35 -10.86 -0.34
C ALA A 193 9.82 -10.80 -0.45
N LEU A 194 9.26 -11.18 -1.60
CA LEU A 194 7.81 -11.31 -1.80
C LEU A 194 7.26 -12.61 -1.19
N GLU A 195 7.95 -13.74 -1.34
CA GLU A 195 7.57 -15.00 -0.70
C GLU A 195 7.55 -14.91 0.83
N ALA A 196 8.38 -14.05 1.42
CA ALA A 196 8.44 -13.85 2.85
C ALA A 196 7.11 -13.35 3.46
N TRP A 197 6.17 -12.82 2.67
CA TRP A 197 4.82 -12.48 3.12
C TRP A 197 4.07 -13.67 3.72
N ARG A 198 4.44 -14.90 3.38
CA ARG A 198 3.91 -16.13 4.02
C ARG A 198 4.17 -16.21 5.52
N ARG A 199 5.14 -15.44 6.02
CA ARG A 199 5.50 -15.37 7.44
C ARG A 199 4.77 -14.24 8.19
N GLU A 200 4.02 -13.42 7.49
CA GLU A 200 3.33 -12.25 8.06
C GLU A 200 1.86 -12.54 8.43
N THR A 201 1.33 -13.68 7.97
CA THR A 201 -0.07 -14.05 8.19
C THR A 201 -0.24 -15.54 8.47
N ARG A 202 -1.32 -15.91 9.19
CA ARG A 202 -1.83 -17.28 9.30
C ARG A 202 -2.81 -17.61 8.18
N GLY A 203 -3.33 -16.59 7.48
CA GLY A 203 -4.22 -16.76 6.35
C GLY A 203 -3.52 -17.26 5.09
N PRO A 204 -4.27 -17.60 4.05
CA PRO A 204 -3.70 -18.02 2.78
C PRO A 204 -2.93 -16.87 2.11
N VAL A 205 -1.83 -17.22 1.42
CA VAL A 205 -1.03 -16.27 0.65
C VAL A 205 -0.97 -16.70 -0.81
N THR A 206 -1.34 -15.80 -1.71
CA THR A 206 -1.13 -15.95 -3.15
C THR A 206 -0.01 -15.05 -3.62
N LEU A 207 0.69 -15.43 -4.67
CA LEU A 207 1.74 -14.63 -5.32
C LEU A 207 1.55 -14.67 -6.82
N ASP A 208 1.26 -13.53 -7.39
CA ASP A 208 1.03 -13.33 -8.83
C ASP A 208 2.17 -12.49 -9.44
N TRP A 209 2.70 -12.93 -10.57
CA TRP A 209 3.79 -12.28 -11.28
C TRP A 209 3.33 -11.64 -12.57
N PHE A 210 3.90 -10.47 -12.87
CA PHE A 210 3.61 -9.70 -14.08
C PHE A 210 4.90 -9.32 -14.79
N GLU A 211 4.85 -9.25 -16.11
CA GLU A 211 5.97 -8.73 -16.89
C GLU A 211 6.26 -7.28 -16.55
N GLY A 212 7.54 -6.94 -16.39
CA GLY A 212 8.01 -5.59 -16.10
C GLY A 212 8.73 -5.46 -14.75
N GLY A 213 9.19 -4.23 -14.47
CA GLY A 213 9.91 -3.84 -13.26
C GLY A 213 8.98 -3.36 -12.16
N HIS A 214 9.48 -2.42 -11.34
CA HIS A 214 8.78 -1.93 -10.15
C HIS A 214 7.39 -1.37 -10.45
N PHE A 215 7.22 -0.63 -11.54
CA PHE A 215 5.94 -0.05 -11.96
C PHE A 215 5.20 -0.87 -13.04
N TYR A 216 5.35 -2.22 -13.00
CA TYR A 216 4.62 -3.13 -13.90
C TYR A 216 3.11 -2.83 -13.93
N LEU A 217 2.54 -2.34 -12.84
CA LEU A 217 1.12 -2.02 -12.69
C LEU A 217 0.61 -0.99 -13.70
N GLN A 218 1.49 -0.23 -14.35
CA GLN A 218 1.12 0.71 -15.42
C GLN A 218 0.99 -0.02 -16.76
N ALA A 219 1.99 -0.81 -17.13
CA ALA A 219 2.00 -1.56 -18.41
C ALA A 219 1.07 -2.78 -18.38
N GLN A 220 0.90 -3.41 -17.21
CA GLN A 220 0.09 -4.61 -17.01
C GLN A 220 -1.22 -4.31 -16.27
N GLN A 221 -1.75 -3.09 -16.41
CA GLN A 221 -2.90 -2.62 -15.64
C GLN A 221 -4.10 -3.56 -15.78
N ASP A 222 -4.46 -3.95 -17.00
CA ASP A 222 -5.65 -4.77 -17.24
C ASP A 222 -5.51 -6.17 -16.63
N ALA A 223 -4.33 -6.78 -16.74
CA ALA A 223 -4.05 -8.08 -16.16
C ALA A 223 -4.07 -8.03 -14.62
N LEU A 224 -3.49 -6.98 -14.03
CA LEU A 224 -3.54 -6.76 -12.58
C LEU A 224 -4.98 -6.56 -12.10
N LEU A 225 -5.74 -5.70 -12.79
CA LEU A 225 -7.13 -5.42 -12.42
C LEU A 225 -8.01 -6.66 -12.50
N ALA A 226 -7.82 -7.50 -13.51
CA ALA A 226 -8.53 -8.78 -13.61
C ALA A 226 -8.21 -9.70 -12.42
N ARG A 227 -6.94 -9.71 -11.97
CA ARG A 227 -6.53 -10.50 -10.81
C ARG A 227 -7.11 -9.92 -9.51
N LEU A 228 -7.07 -8.60 -9.32
CA LEU A 228 -7.70 -7.91 -8.19
C LEU A 228 -9.19 -8.19 -8.11
N GLN A 229 -9.92 -8.13 -9.24
CA GLN A 229 -11.34 -8.45 -9.30
C GLN A 229 -11.62 -9.88 -8.83
N GLY A 230 -10.83 -10.86 -9.29
CA GLY A 230 -10.97 -12.25 -8.87
C GLY A 230 -10.81 -12.41 -7.35
N HIS A 231 -9.79 -11.77 -6.77
CA HIS A 231 -9.56 -11.83 -5.33
C HIS A 231 -10.64 -11.08 -4.53
N LEU A 232 -11.14 -9.94 -5.03
CA LEU A 232 -12.24 -9.19 -4.38
C LEU A 232 -13.55 -9.96 -4.38
N GLN A 233 -13.88 -10.64 -5.48
CA GLN A 233 -15.08 -11.46 -5.61
C GLN A 233 -15.05 -12.72 -4.74
N ALA A 234 -13.86 -13.23 -4.45
CA ALA A 234 -13.66 -14.39 -3.56
C ALA A 234 -13.81 -14.05 -2.08
N GLN A 235 -13.89 -12.77 -1.70
CA GLN A 235 -14.06 -12.37 -0.30
C GLN A 235 -15.46 -12.75 0.24
N PRO A 236 -15.59 -13.05 1.55
CA PRO A 236 -16.86 -13.39 2.15
C PRO A 236 -17.87 -12.24 1.97
N THR A 237 -19.14 -12.60 1.74
CA THR A 237 -20.22 -11.63 1.60
C THR A 237 -20.54 -10.93 2.92
N SER A 238 -21.17 -9.76 2.82
CA SER A 238 -21.53 -8.86 3.94
C SER A 238 -22.08 -9.54 5.19
N SER A 239 -22.92 -10.58 5.05
CA SER A 239 -23.52 -11.29 6.19
C SER A 239 -22.49 -12.01 7.06
N ALA A 240 -21.50 -12.65 6.43
CA ALA A 240 -20.43 -13.35 7.15
C ALA A 240 -19.47 -12.37 7.85
N TYR A 241 -19.23 -11.21 7.26
CA TYR A 241 -18.38 -10.16 7.82
C TYR A 241 -18.97 -9.55 9.10
N VAL A 242 -20.26 -9.20 9.08
CA VAL A 242 -20.97 -8.63 10.26
C VAL A 242 -20.98 -9.63 11.41
N ASN A 243 -21.22 -10.90 11.14
CA ASN A 243 -21.23 -11.95 12.18
C ASN A 243 -19.84 -12.18 12.79
N HIS A 244 -18.77 -12.11 11.97
CA HIS A 244 -17.41 -12.26 12.46
C HIS A 244 -16.97 -11.05 13.31
N ALA A 245 -17.31 -9.84 12.87
CA ALA A 245 -17.04 -8.61 13.62
C ALA A 245 -17.78 -8.59 14.99
N ALA A 246 -19.03 -9.08 15.04
CA ALA A 246 -19.79 -9.20 16.27
C ALA A 246 -19.20 -10.25 17.22
N ALA A 247 -18.71 -11.36 16.70
CA ALA A 247 -18.09 -12.43 17.51
C ALA A 247 -16.78 -11.97 18.19
N LEU A 248 -15.98 -11.14 17.50
CA LEU A 248 -14.74 -10.58 18.05
C LEU A 248 -14.97 -9.46 19.08
N ALA A 249 -16.12 -8.78 19.03
CA ALA A 249 -16.47 -7.73 19.98
C ALA A 249 -16.95 -8.28 21.34
N HIS A 250 -17.23 -9.58 21.40
CA HIS A 250 -17.72 -10.28 22.61
C HIS A 250 -16.71 -11.29 23.20
N ALA A 251 -15.50 -11.38 22.62
CA ALA A 251 -14.42 -12.23 23.11
C ALA A 251 -13.30 -11.39 23.77
#